data_5486c7545baf5a3e8491d88b1055836f
#
_entry.id   5486c7545baf5a3e8491d88b1055836f
#
_cell.length_a   1.000
_cell.length_b   1.000
_cell.length_c   1.000
_cell.angle_alpha   90.00
_cell.angle_beta   90.00
_cell.angle_gamma   90.00
#
_symmetry.space_group_name_H-M   'P 1'
#
loop_
_entity.id
_entity.type
_entity.pdbx_description
1 polymer ?
#
loop_
_entity_poly.entity_id
_entity_poly.type
_entity_poly.pdbx_seq_one_letter_code
_entity_poly.pdbx_strand_id
1 'polypeptide(L)'
;MTHFLRKMAAAWIILGSVSVGFAQQQMPPIPTDPNVRIGKLDNGLTYYIRHNELPEKRADFYIAQKVGSILEEDNQRGLAHFLEHMCFNGTKNFPDKTLIQYLESIGVKFGENLNAYTSIDETVYNISNVPVIRDGVVDSCLLILHDWADDLTLDPKEIDSERGVIHEEWRTSTNAMMRMYEKALPTLYPESKYAYRLPIGIMEVVDNFPYQALRDYYEKWYRPDQQGIVVVCLLYTSDAA
;
A
#
# COMPACT_ATOMS: atom_id res chain seq x y z
N MET A 1 55.03 29.86 26.83
CA MET A 1 54.00 29.68 25.76
C MET A 1 53.62 28.21 25.55
N THR A 2 54.49 27.26 25.73
CA THR A 2 54.27 25.83 25.45
C THR A 2 53.39 25.08 26.48
N HIS A 3 53.40 25.49 27.76
CA HIS A 3 52.59 24.82 28.81
C HIS A 3 51.11 25.21 28.77
N PHE A 4 50.77 26.44 28.31
CA PHE A 4 49.38 26.88 28.21
C PHE A 4 48.66 26.22 27.02
N LEU A 5 49.34 26.07 25.90
CA LEU A 5 48.78 25.38 24.70
C LEU A 5 48.55 23.87 24.93
N ARG A 6 49.38 23.20 25.75
CA ARG A 6 49.15 21.79 26.14
C ARG A 6 47.93 21.60 27.05
N LYS A 7 47.65 22.55 27.92
CA LYS A 7 46.45 22.50 28.80
C LYS A 7 45.16 22.79 28.04
N MET A 8 45.22 23.67 27.01
CA MET A 8 44.07 23.90 26.12
C MET A 8 43.78 22.71 25.24
N ALA A 9 44.77 22.04 24.68
CA ALA A 9 44.61 20.85 23.86
C ALA A 9 44.00 19.66 24.67
N ALA A 10 44.43 19.50 25.94
CA ALA A 10 43.84 18.46 26.82
C ALA A 10 42.37 18.75 27.21
N ALA A 11 41.99 20.03 27.35
CA ALA A 11 40.62 20.43 27.66
C ALA A 11 39.68 20.17 26.46
N TRP A 12 40.15 20.38 25.21
CA TRP A 12 39.39 20.09 23.98
C TRP A 12 39.20 18.59 23.76
N ILE A 13 40.17 17.75 24.11
CA ILE A 13 40.02 16.27 24.04
C ILE A 13 39.00 15.76 25.05
N ILE A 14 38.94 16.35 26.25
CA ILE A 14 37.96 15.95 27.28
C ILE A 14 36.56 16.42 26.93
N LEU A 15 36.37 17.61 26.32
CA LEU A 15 35.06 18.07 25.84
C LEU A 15 34.58 17.28 24.61
N GLY A 16 35.48 16.85 23.72
CA GLY A 16 35.13 16.03 22.56
C GLY A 16 34.71 14.61 22.89
N SER A 17 35.22 14.04 24.01
CA SER A 17 34.87 12.68 24.44
C SER A 17 33.57 12.59 25.24
N VAL A 18 33.05 13.70 25.80
CA VAL A 18 31.78 13.73 26.53
C VAL A 18 30.57 13.84 25.58
N SER A 19 30.75 14.36 24.36
CA SER A 19 29.66 14.53 23.37
C SER A 19 29.35 13.27 22.57
N VAL A 20 30.18 12.23 22.63
CA VAL A 20 29.94 10.96 21.90
C VAL A 20 29.14 9.94 22.72
N GLY A 21 28.99 10.17 24.05
CA GLY A 21 28.33 9.25 24.97
C GLY A 21 26.80 9.36 25.06
N PHE A 22 26.15 10.33 24.37
CA PHE A 22 24.70 10.53 24.41
C PHE A 22 23.97 10.16 23.12
N ALA A 23 24.68 9.63 22.14
CA ALA A 23 24.06 9.18 20.91
C ALA A 23 23.74 7.66 20.99
N GLN A 24 22.49 7.37 20.97
CA GLN A 24 21.85 6.04 20.86
C GLN A 24 21.55 5.32 22.17
N GLN A 25 20.64 5.88 22.96
CA GLN A 25 19.70 5.01 23.63
C GLN A 25 18.84 4.35 22.54
N GLN A 26 19.16 3.12 22.15
CA GLN A 26 18.25 2.33 21.32
C GLN A 26 16.92 2.25 22.06
N MET A 27 15.89 2.85 21.49
CA MET A 27 14.55 2.66 22.05
C MET A 27 14.27 1.15 22.06
N PRO A 28 13.73 0.62 23.17
CA PRO A 28 13.36 -0.79 23.21
C PRO A 28 12.38 -1.06 22.08
N PRO A 29 12.45 -2.23 21.45
CA PRO A 29 11.49 -2.60 20.42
C PRO A 29 10.07 -2.52 21.00
N ILE A 30 9.15 -1.97 20.23
CA ILE A 30 7.73 -1.96 20.59
C ILE A 30 7.28 -3.41 20.70
N PRO A 31 6.70 -3.85 21.84
CA PRO A 31 6.24 -5.22 21.96
C PRO A 31 5.11 -5.50 20.96
N THR A 32 5.17 -6.65 20.33
CA THR A 32 4.07 -7.13 19.47
C THR A 32 2.86 -7.45 20.32
N ASP A 33 1.64 -7.09 19.86
CA ASP A 33 0.40 -7.49 20.53
C ASP A 33 0.33 -9.03 20.57
N PRO A 34 0.27 -9.67 21.75
CA PRO A 34 0.24 -11.13 21.87
C PRO A 34 -1.03 -11.77 21.29
N ASN A 35 -2.08 -10.96 21.03
CA ASN A 35 -3.33 -11.42 20.41
C ASN A 35 -3.31 -11.36 18.89
N VAL A 36 -2.24 -10.92 18.27
CA VAL A 36 -2.08 -10.97 16.82
C VAL A 36 -1.31 -12.23 16.44
N ARG A 37 -1.96 -13.12 15.68
CA ARG A 37 -1.29 -14.25 15.03
C ARG A 37 -0.59 -13.75 13.78
N ILE A 38 0.72 -13.88 13.76
CA ILE A 38 1.56 -13.53 12.59
C ILE A 38 2.13 -14.81 12.02
N GLY A 39 2.06 -14.96 10.70
CA GLY A 39 2.67 -16.09 10.01
C GLY A 39 3.08 -15.74 8.58
N LYS A 40 3.74 -16.67 7.96
CA LYS A 40 4.20 -16.56 6.57
C LYS A 40 3.91 -17.86 5.84
N LEU A 41 3.31 -17.77 4.66
CA LEU A 41 3.07 -18.91 3.81
C LEU A 41 4.35 -19.31 3.04
N ASP A 42 4.38 -20.53 2.51
CA ASP A 42 5.53 -21.06 1.79
C ASP A 42 5.90 -20.22 0.55
N ASN A 43 4.91 -19.57 -0.07
CA ASN A 43 5.11 -18.67 -1.21
C ASN A 43 5.66 -17.28 -0.81
N GLY A 44 5.82 -17.01 0.49
CA GLY A 44 6.37 -15.77 1.00
C GLY A 44 5.35 -14.74 1.47
N LEU A 45 4.05 -14.95 1.27
CA LEU A 45 3.00 -14.06 1.73
C LEU A 45 2.95 -14.02 3.27
N THR A 46 2.92 -12.82 3.83
CA THR A 46 2.80 -12.63 5.29
C THR A 46 1.34 -12.39 5.66
N TYR A 47 0.89 -12.96 6.77
CA TYR A 47 -0.45 -12.71 7.27
C TYR A 47 -0.46 -12.28 8.73
N TYR A 48 -1.47 -11.47 9.06
CA TYR A 48 -1.75 -10.97 10.40
C TYR A 48 -3.23 -11.22 10.69
N ILE A 49 -3.52 -12.02 11.72
CA ILE A 49 -4.90 -12.32 12.12
C ILE A 49 -5.10 -11.83 13.55
N ARG A 50 -6.10 -10.99 13.76
CA ARG A 50 -6.47 -10.45 15.07
C ARG A 50 -7.91 -10.84 15.38
N HIS A 51 -8.12 -11.57 16.47
CA HIS A 51 -9.47 -11.78 16.98
C HIS A 51 -10.03 -10.47 17.55
N ASN A 52 -11.25 -10.11 17.15
CA ASN A 52 -11.95 -8.93 17.62
C ASN A 52 -13.46 -9.18 17.68
N GLU A 53 -14.06 -8.89 18.82
CA GLU A 53 -15.50 -9.15 19.07
C GLU A 53 -16.38 -7.92 18.80
N LEU A 54 -15.78 -6.74 18.62
CA LEU A 54 -16.49 -5.48 18.44
C LEU A 54 -16.04 -4.75 17.17
N PRO A 55 -17.00 -4.36 16.30
CA PRO A 55 -18.46 -4.59 16.39
C PRO A 55 -18.81 -6.07 16.17
N GLU A 56 -19.85 -6.55 16.84
CA GLU A 56 -20.28 -7.94 16.72
C GLU A 56 -20.59 -8.35 15.27
N LYS A 57 -20.15 -9.55 14.89
CA LYS A 57 -20.40 -10.15 13.56
C LYS A 57 -19.91 -9.29 12.39
N ARG A 58 -18.80 -8.60 12.60
CA ARG A 58 -18.12 -7.80 11.59
C ARG A 58 -16.69 -8.28 11.42
N ALA A 59 -16.17 -8.11 10.20
CA ALA A 59 -14.79 -8.40 9.88
C ALA A 59 -14.21 -7.30 8.99
N ASP A 60 -12.89 -7.11 9.11
CA ASP A 60 -12.11 -6.24 8.22
C ASP A 60 -11.03 -7.08 7.53
N PHE A 61 -10.88 -6.85 6.24
CA PHE A 61 -9.91 -7.52 5.38
C PHE A 61 -9.04 -6.49 4.67
N TYR A 62 -7.73 -6.66 4.75
CA TYR A 62 -6.77 -5.80 4.07
C TYR A 62 -5.75 -6.64 3.32
N ILE A 63 -5.34 -6.16 2.15
CA ILE A 63 -4.10 -6.58 1.51
C ILE A 63 -3.24 -5.35 1.27
N ALA A 64 -2.01 -5.38 1.78
CA ALA A 64 -1.02 -4.34 1.60
C ALA A 64 0.09 -4.86 0.68
N GLN A 65 0.41 -4.07 -0.33
CA GLN A 65 1.48 -4.31 -1.29
C GLN A 65 2.64 -3.37 -0.96
N LYS A 66 3.87 -3.87 -0.85
CA LYS A 66 5.08 -3.03 -0.87
C LYS A 66 5.38 -2.57 -2.29
N VAL A 67 4.37 -2.07 -2.95
CA VAL A 67 4.38 -1.66 -4.36
C VAL A 67 3.69 -0.30 -4.44
N GLY A 68 4.45 0.70 -4.86
CA GLY A 68 3.96 2.06 -5.05
C GLY A 68 4.67 2.71 -6.22
N SER A 69 4.41 3.98 -6.44
CA SER A 69 4.94 4.73 -7.59
C SER A 69 6.47 4.85 -7.61
N ILE A 70 7.17 4.61 -6.50
CA ILE A 70 8.65 4.61 -6.42
C ILE A 70 9.27 3.53 -7.31
N LEU A 71 8.54 2.44 -7.56
CA LEU A 71 9.02 1.31 -8.35
C LEU A 71 8.83 1.50 -9.86
N GLU A 72 8.12 2.55 -10.26
CA GLU A 72 7.90 2.87 -11.65
C GLU A 72 9.18 3.33 -12.36
N GLU A 73 9.33 2.96 -13.61
CA GLU A 73 10.26 3.60 -14.53
C GLU A 73 9.64 4.88 -15.11
N ASP A 74 10.43 5.69 -15.84
CA ASP A 74 9.94 6.98 -16.34
C ASP A 74 8.75 6.84 -17.29
N ASN A 75 8.73 5.78 -18.10
CA ASN A 75 7.64 5.44 -19.01
C ASN A 75 6.48 4.66 -18.35
N GLN A 76 6.52 4.47 -17.03
CA GLN A 76 5.52 3.77 -16.23
C GLN A 76 4.83 4.68 -15.21
N ARG A 77 5.12 5.98 -15.22
CA ARG A 77 4.63 6.92 -14.21
C ARG A 77 3.13 7.05 -14.22
N GLY A 78 2.50 6.52 -13.17
CA GLY A 78 1.05 6.41 -12.97
C GLY A 78 0.52 4.97 -13.03
N LEU A 79 1.33 3.96 -13.39
CA LEU A 79 0.87 2.57 -13.50
C LEU A 79 0.53 1.94 -12.15
N ALA A 80 1.21 2.31 -11.06
CA ALA A 80 0.88 1.83 -9.72
C ALA A 80 -0.55 2.22 -9.34
N HIS A 81 -0.91 3.48 -9.51
CA HIS A 81 -2.25 4.00 -9.24
C HIS A 81 -3.28 3.46 -10.24
N PHE A 82 -2.92 3.38 -11.52
CA PHE A 82 -3.79 2.78 -12.53
C PHE A 82 -4.13 1.33 -12.20
N LEU A 83 -3.15 0.57 -11.72
CA LEU A 83 -3.35 -0.83 -11.30
C LEU A 83 -4.29 -0.93 -10.10
N GLU A 84 -4.23 0.03 -9.17
CA GLU A 84 -5.19 0.12 -8.06
C GLU A 84 -6.62 0.17 -8.58
N HIS A 85 -6.93 1.04 -9.54
CA HIS A 85 -8.24 1.15 -10.16
C HIS A 85 -8.67 -0.15 -10.86
N MET A 86 -7.73 -0.82 -11.53
CA MET A 86 -8.02 -2.07 -12.23
C MET A 86 -8.41 -3.23 -11.32
N CYS A 87 -8.05 -3.19 -10.03
CA CYS A 87 -8.51 -4.15 -9.03
C CYS A 87 -10.04 -4.17 -8.85
N PHE A 88 -10.74 -3.10 -9.24
CA PHE A 88 -12.19 -2.99 -9.22
C PHE A 88 -12.85 -3.21 -10.58
N ASN A 89 -12.06 -3.46 -11.62
CA ASN A 89 -12.48 -3.54 -13.03
C ASN A 89 -12.39 -4.96 -13.63
N GLY A 90 -12.46 -5.96 -12.77
CA GLY A 90 -12.54 -7.36 -13.15
C GLY A 90 -11.34 -8.21 -12.73
N THR A 91 -11.68 -9.33 -12.13
CA THR A 91 -10.76 -10.39 -11.73
C THR A 91 -11.23 -11.72 -12.30
N LYS A 92 -10.44 -12.75 -12.16
CA LYS A 92 -10.74 -14.10 -12.64
C LYS A 92 -12.04 -14.68 -12.06
N ASN A 93 -12.26 -14.50 -10.76
CA ASN A 93 -13.43 -15.03 -10.07
C ASN A 93 -14.59 -14.02 -10.03
N PHE A 94 -14.30 -12.73 -10.23
CA PHE A 94 -15.27 -11.65 -10.25
C PHE A 94 -15.10 -10.81 -11.52
N PRO A 95 -15.62 -11.27 -12.68
CA PRO A 95 -15.50 -10.54 -13.93
C PRO A 95 -16.24 -9.21 -13.90
N ASP A 96 -15.77 -8.24 -14.67
CA ASP A 96 -16.33 -6.90 -14.80
C ASP A 96 -16.53 -6.21 -13.45
N LYS A 97 -17.73 -5.77 -13.14
CA LYS A 97 -18.10 -5.11 -11.87
C LYS A 97 -18.73 -6.06 -10.83
N THR A 98 -18.67 -7.36 -11.06
CA THR A 98 -19.35 -8.34 -10.18
C THR A 98 -18.77 -8.38 -8.77
N LEU A 99 -17.49 -8.03 -8.58
CA LEU A 99 -16.88 -7.86 -7.26
C LEU A 99 -17.63 -6.81 -6.43
N ILE A 100 -17.83 -5.62 -6.98
CA ILE A 100 -18.53 -4.52 -6.31
C ILE A 100 -19.98 -4.93 -6.04
N GLN A 101 -20.68 -5.50 -7.03
CA GLN A 101 -22.06 -5.97 -6.91
C GLN A 101 -22.20 -7.02 -5.80
N TYR A 102 -21.27 -7.97 -5.72
CA TYR A 102 -21.26 -8.97 -4.66
C TYR A 102 -21.12 -8.32 -3.28
N LEU A 103 -20.13 -7.46 -3.10
CA LEU A 103 -19.88 -6.79 -1.83
C LEU A 103 -21.05 -5.89 -1.41
N GLU A 104 -21.67 -5.16 -2.34
CA GLU A 104 -22.88 -4.37 -2.09
C GLU A 104 -24.07 -5.27 -1.66
N SER A 105 -24.20 -6.46 -2.26
CA SER A 105 -25.26 -7.42 -1.91
C SER A 105 -25.19 -7.95 -0.48
N ILE A 106 -24.01 -7.90 0.13
CA ILE A 106 -23.78 -8.28 1.53
C ILE A 106 -23.69 -7.08 2.48
N GLY A 107 -23.93 -5.85 1.97
CA GLY A 107 -24.00 -4.64 2.77
C GLY A 107 -22.68 -3.87 2.93
N VAL A 108 -21.68 -4.18 2.10
CA VAL A 108 -20.43 -3.41 1.96
C VAL A 108 -20.62 -2.35 0.88
N LYS A 109 -20.37 -1.09 1.18
CA LYS A 109 -20.56 0.02 0.24
C LYS A 109 -19.22 0.49 -0.33
N PHE A 110 -19.18 0.70 -1.65
CA PHE A 110 -18.04 1.30 -2.32
C PHE A 110 -17.83 2.74 -1.83
N GLY A 111 -16.59 3.12 -1.57
CA GLY A 111 -16.21 4.44 -1.06
C GLY A 111 -16.40 4.64 0.45
N GLU A 112 -17.19 3.78 1.13
CA GLU A 112 -17.37 3.81 2.58
C GLU A 112 -16.63 2.66 3.26
N ASN A 113 -16.84 1.43 2.79
CA ASN A 113 -16.29 0.20 3.37
C ASN A 113 -15.31 -0.52 2.45
N LEU A 114 -15.45 -0.34 1.14
CA LEU A 114 -14.58 -0.85 0.10
C LEU A 114 -13.76 0.32 -0.44
N ASN A 115 -12.46 0.31 -0.20
CA ASN A 115 -11.54 1.37 -0.60
C ASN A 115 -10.17 0.81 -0.96
N ALA A 116 -9.37 1.65 -1.62
CA ALA A 116 -7.95 1.46 -1.82
C ALA A 116 -7.22 2.80 -1.80
N TYR A 117 -5.92 2.77 -1.68
CA TYR A 117 -5.06 3.92 -1.95
C TYR A 117 -3.70 3.46 -2.43
N THR A 118 -3.10 4.27 -3.30
CA THR A 118 -1.72 4.13 -3.76
C THR A 118 -0.88 5.28 -3.22
N SER A 119 0.21 4.93 -2.56
CA SER A 119 1.25 5.84 -2.09
C SER A 119 2.52 5.71 -2.95
N ILE A 120 3.57 6.44 -2.56
CA ILE A 120 4.88 6.32 -3.20
C ILE A 120 5.48 4.93 -2.94
N ASP A 121 5.31 4.37 -1.72
CA ASP A 121 5.94 3.13 -1.28
C ASP A 121 5.02 1.92 -1.24
N GLU A 122 3.72 2.13 -1.20
CA GLU A 122 2.75 1.06 -0.96
C GLU A 122 1.42 1.30 -1.66
N THR A 123 0.69 0.20 -1.88
CA THR A 123 -0.73 0.21 -2.27
C THR A 123 -1.49 -0.68 -1.30
N VAL A 124 -2.60 -0.20 -0.79
CA VAL A 124 -3.42 -0.94 0.18
C VAL A 124 -4.87 -1.00 -0.30
N TYR A 125 -5.45 -2.17 -0.23
CA TYR A 125 -6.88 -2.43 -0.50
C TYR A 125 -7.55 -2.89 0.77
N ASN A 126 -8.78 -2.44 1.02
CA ASN A 126 -9.52 -2.86 2.19
C ASN A 126 -11.01 -3.09 1.93
N ILE A 127 -11.54 -4.10 2.60
CA ILE A 127 -12.96 -4.39 2.73
C ILE A 127 -13.28 -4.35 4.22
N SER A 128 -13.89 -3.28 4.68
CA SER A 128 -14.06 -3.00 6.10
C SER A 128 -15.50 -3.17 6.54
N ASN A 129 -15.69 -3.47 7.83
CA ASN A 129 -17.00 -3.57 8.46
C ASN A 129 -17.95 -4.58 7.75
N VAL A 130 -17.39 -5.66 7.23
CA VAL A 130 -18.12 -6.70 6.48
C VAL A 130 -19.05 -7.48 7.43
N PRO A 131 -20.37 -7.60 7.13
CA PRO A 131 -21.27 -8.44 7.90
C PRO A 131 -20.95 -9.92 7.68
N VAL A 132 -20.39 -10.61 8.66
CA VAL A 132 -20.04 -12.04 8.59
C VAL A 132 -21.17 -12.93 9.19
N ILE A 133 -22.41 -12.62 8.83
CA ILE A 133 -23.60 -13.33 9.33
C ILE A 133 -23.92 -14.54 8.46
N ARG A 134 -23.56 -14.49 7.17
CA ARG A 134 -23.83 -15.56 6.20
C ARG A 134 -22.60 -16.42 6.03
N ASP A 135 -22.81 -17.72 5.91
CA ASP A 135 -21.76 -18.66 5.58
C ASP A 135 -21.09 -18.29 4.24
N GLY A 136 -19.79 -18.50 4.14
CA GLY A 136 -19.00 -18.24 2.93
C GLY A 136 -18.60 -16.78 2.69
N VAL A 137 -19.07 -15.80 3.48
CA VAL A 137 -18.67 -14.39 3.30
C VAL A 137 -17.17 -14.18 3.54
N VAL A 138 -16.63 -14.83 4.58
CA VAL A 138 -15.20 -14.75 4.89
C VAL A 138 -14.38 -15.33 3.73
N ASP A 139 -14.77 -16.51 3.24
CA ASP A 139 -14.08 -17.16 2.12
C ASP A 139 -14.13 -16.31 0.85
N SER A 140 -15.29 -15.69 0.57
CA SER A 140 -15.42 -14.78 -0.58
C SER A 140 -14.55 -13.55 -0.44
N CYS A 141 -14.45 -12.95 0.74
CA CYS A 141 -13.56 -11.81 0.97
C CYS A 141 -12.08 -12.20 0.83
N LEU A 142 -11.69 -13.38 1.33
CA LEU A 142 -10.34 -13.91 1.15
C LEU A 142 -10.05 -14.21 -0.33
N LEU A 143 -11.03 -14.72 -1.08
CA LEU A 143 -10.91 -14.93 -2.52
C LEU A 143 -10.73 -13.61 -3.28
N ILE A 144 -11.42 -12.54 -2.86
CA ILE A 144 -11.20 -11.20 -3.42
C ILE A 144 -9.77 -10.72 -3.17
N LEU A 145 -9.24 -10.89 -1.94
CA LEU A 145 -7.85 -10.55 -1.65
C LEU A 145 -6.87 -11.35 -2.52
N HIS A 146 -7.16 -12.65 -2.73
CA HIS A 146 -6.38 -13.49 -3.62
C HIS A 146 -6.40 -12.99 -5.06
N ASP A 147 -7.58 -12.66 -5.58
CA ASP A 147 -7.73 -12.16 -6.95
C ASP A 147 -7.00 -10.82 -7.14
N TRP A 148 -7.03 -9.93 -6.16
CA TRP A 148 -6.24 -8.70 -6.20
C TRP A 148 -4.74 -8.97 -6.19
N ALA A 149 -4.32 -10.04 -5.50
CA ALA A 149 -2.92 -10.41 -5.41
C ALA A 149 -2.33 -10.95 -6.72
N ASP A 150 -3.08 -11.78 -7.48
CA ASP A 150 -2.51 -12.59 -8.56
C ASP A 150 -3.44 -12.83 -9.77
N ASP A 151 -4.73 -12.49 -9.70
CA ASP A 151 -5.73 -12.92 -10.70
C ASP A 151 -6.50 -11.74 -11.36
N LEU A 152 -5.85 -10.57 -11.56
CA LEU A 152 -6.46 -9.45 -12.30
C LEU A 152 -6.58 -9.78 -13.80
N THR A 153 -7.72 -9.45 -14.41
CA THR A 153 -7.93 -9.70 -15.86
C THR A 153 -7.23 -8.70 -16.77
N LEU A 154 -7.09 -7.45 -16.31
CA LEU A 154 -6.48 -6.34 -17.06
C LEU A 154 -6.98 -6.29 -18.51
N ASP A 155 -8.32 -6.29 -18.66
CA ASP A 155 -8.98 -6.26 -19.97
C ASP A 155 -8.69 -4.93 -20.69
N PRO A 156 -8.29 -4.95 -21.97
CA PRO A 156 -7.98 -3.75 -22.73
C PRO A 156 -9.10 -2.72 -22.78
N LYS A 157 -10.36 -3.15 -22.84
CA LYS A 157 -11.51 -2.26 -22.88
C LYS A 157 -11.70 -1.54 -21.55
N GLU A 158 -11.51 -2.26 -20.44
CA GLU A 158 -11.60 -1.66 -19.10
C GLU A 158 -10.41 -0.71 -18.86
N ILE A 159 -9.20 -1.05 -19.31
CA ILE A 159 -8.04 -0.16 -19.26
C ILE A 159 -8.34 1.14 -20.02
N ASP A 160 -8.84 1.07 -21.26
CA ASP A 160 -9.14 2.28 -22.05
C ASP A 160 -10.25 3.13 -21.41
N SER A 161 -11.25 2.49 -20.80
CA SER A 161 -12.29 3.19 -20.03
C SER A 161 -11.74 3.92 -18.84
N GLU A 162 -10.80 3.30 -18.13
CA GLU A 162 -10.23 3.83 -16.87
C GLU A 162 -9.28 5.02 -17.08
N ARG A 163 -8.65 5.15 -18.28
CA ARG A 163 -7.83 6.33 -18.60
C ARG A 163 -8.60 7.64 -18.37
N GLY A 164 -9.88 7.68 -18.79
CA GLY A 164 -10.73 8.86 -18.60
C GLY A 164 -11.04 9.16 -17.13
N VAL A 165 -11.16 8.12 -16.30
CA VAL A 165 -11.39 8.26 -14.84
C VAL A 165 -10.16 8.86 -14.16
N ILE A 166 -8.97 8.34 -14.46
CA ILE A 166 -7.69 8.87 -13.92
C ILE A 166 -7.49 10.34 -14.37
N HIS A 167 -7.86 10.68 -15.62
CA HIS A 167 -7.83 12.08 -16.09
C HIS A 167 -8.70 13.01 -15.25
N GLU A 168 -9.94 12.60 -14.94
CA GLU A 168 -10.84 13.39 -14.14
C GLU A 168 -10.33 13.53 -12.70
N GLU A 169 -9.75 12.49 -12.13
CA GLU A 169 -9.11 12.57 -10.83
C GLU A 169 -7.93 13.54 -10.84
N TRP A 170 -7.03 13.43 -11.81
CA TRP A 170 -5.94 14.38 -11.98
C TRP A 170 -6.45 15.82 -12.08
N ARG A 171 -7.48 16.05 -12.91
CA ARG A 171 -8.08 17.38 -13.13
C ARG A 171 -8.63 17.97 -11.84
N THR A 172 -9.31 17.16 -11.02
CA THR A 172 -9.95 17.61 -9.79
C THR A 172 -8.98 17.74 -8.61
N SER A 173 -7.94 16.92 -8.57
CA SER A 173 -6.91 16.94 -7.52
C SER A 173 -5.84 18.00 -7.75
N THR A 174 -5.58 18.41 -9.02
CA THR A 174 -4.54 19.39 -9.37
C THR A 174 -4.96 20.82 -9.04
N ASN A 175 -4.92 21.16 -7.77
CA ASN A 175 -5.19 22.52 -7.27
C ASN A 175 -3.89 23.32 -7.06
N ALA A 176 -4.01 24.58 -6.58
CA ALA A 176 -2.83 25.44 -6.37
C ALA A 176 -1.85 24.87 -5.34
N MET A 177 -2.34 24.23 -4.28
CA MET A 177 -1.51 23.62 -3.25
C MET A 177 -0.73 22.42 -3.80
N MET A 178 -1.38 21.55 -4.58
CA MET A 178 -0.72 20.41 -5.21
C MET A 178 0.38 20.86 -6.17
N ARG A 179 0.13 21.88 -7.01
CA ARG A 179 1.16 22.45 -7.89
C ARG A 179 2.35 23.07 -7.15
N MET A 180 2.11 23.66 -5.97
CA MET A 180 3.19 24.16 -5.10
C MET A 180 3.98 22.99 -4.50
N TYR A 181 3.28 21.95 -4.04
CA TYR A 181 3.89 20.75 -3.48
C TYR A 181 4.80 20.06 -4.51
N GLU A 182 4.30 19.81 -5.71
CA GLU A 182 5.09 19.23 -6.82
C GLU A 182 6.39 20.01 -7.10
N LYS A 183 6.30 21.35 -7.10
CA LYS A 183 7.48 22.20 -7.30
C LYS A 183 8.46 22.18 -6.13
N ALA A 184 7.99 21.93 -4.93
CA ALA A 184 8.83 21.85 -3.73
C ALA A 184 9.54 20.50 -3.59
N LEU A 185 8.96 19.41 -4.11
CA LEU A 185 9.48 18.06 -3.96
C LEU A 185 10.96 17.89 -4.36
N PRO A 186 11.44 18.42 -5.50
CA PRO A 186 12.86 18.30 -5.86
C PRO A 186 13.83 19.01 -4.90
N THR A 187 13.33 20.01 -4.17
CA THR A 187 14.12 20.69 -3.13
C THR A 187 14.07 19.93 -1.81
N LEU A 188 12.93 19.31 -1.48
CA LEU A 188 12.76 18.53 -0.27
C LEU A 188 13.46 17.17 -0.34
N TYR A 189 13.49 16.56 -1.53
CA TYR A 189 14.06 15.24 -1.78
C TYR A 189 15.06 15.29 -2.95
N PRO A 190 16.18 16.04 -2.82
CA PRO A 190 17.16 16.14 -3.90
C PRO A 190 17.76 14.78 -4.22
N GLU A 191 17.95 14.49 -5.51
CA GLU A 191 18.53 13.25 -6.02
C GLU A 191 17.75 11.96 -5.69
N SER A 192 16.51 12.10 -5.23
CA SER A 192 15.64 10.98 -4.87
C SER A 192 14.47 10.83 -5.84
N LYS A 193 14.05 9.59 -6.11
CA LYS A 193 12.83 9.30 -6.87
C LYS A 193 11.57 9.89 -6.20
N TYR A 194 11.54 10.08 -4.89
CA TYR A 194 10.45 10.75 -4.18
C TYR A 194 10.12 12.13 -4.73
N ALA A 195 11.09 12.82 -5.31
CA ALA A 195 10.88 14.11 -5.94
C ALA A 195 9.99 14.08 -7.20
N TYR A 196 9.85 12.90 -7.83
CA TYR A 196 9.28 12.78 -9.17
C TYR A 196 8.29 11.64 -9.33
N ARG A 197 7.92 10.93 -8.26
CA ARG A 197 7.07 9.73 -8.29
C ARG A 197 5.77 9.93 -7.51
N LEU A 198 5.04 11.02 -7.80
CA LEU A 198 3.68 11.14 -7.29
C LEU A 198 2.78 10.06 -7.93
N PRO A 199 1.92 9.39 -7.15
CA PRO A 199 1.11 8.27 -7.64
C PRO A 199 0.20 8.60 -8.81
N ILE A 200 -0.34 9.81 -8.89
CA ILE A 200 -1.20 10.24 -9.99
C ILE A 200 -0.49 10.15 -11.36
N GLY A 201 0.84 10.14 -11.36
CA GLY A 201 1.65 9.95 -12.55
C GLY A 201 1.69 11.13 -13.51
N ILE A 202 1.93 10.83 -14.78
CA ILE A 202 1.97 11.79 -15.88
C ILE A 202 0.90 11.40 -16.90
N MET A 203 0.01 12.31 -17.23
CA MET A 203 -1.12 12.04 -18.12
C MET A 203 -0.70 11.58 -19.52
N GLU A 204 0.43 12.08 -20.05
CA GLU A 204 0.98 11.58 -21.30
C GLU A 204 1.33 10.08 -21.25
N VAL A 205 1.82 9.59 -20.10
CA VAL A 205 2.07 8.15 -19.89
C VAL A 205 0.74 7.41 -19.71
N VAL A 206 -0.16 7.93 -18.87
CA VAL A 206 -1.48 7.34 -18.60
C VAL A 206 -2.27 7.14 -19.89
N ASP A 207 -2.22 8.11 -20.82
CA ASP A 207 -2.95 8.03 -22.09
C ASP A 207 -2.37 7.02 -23.08
N ASN A 208 -1.03 6.80 -23.03
CA ASN A 208 -0.33 6.16 -24.12
C ASN A 208 0.39 4.86 -23.75
N PHE A 209 0.41 4.45 -22.47
CA PHE A 209 1.08 3.20 -22.11
C PHE A 209 0.40 2.01 -22.84
N PRO A 210 1.19 1.06 -23.40
CA PRO A 210 0.65 -0.15 -23.99
C PRO A 210 0.11 -1.08 -22.89
N TYR A 211 -0.97 -1.79 -23.14
CA TYR A 211 -1.60 -2.72 -22.18
C TYR A 211 -0.59 -3.69 -21.56
N GLN A 212 0.39 -4.12 -22.34
CA GLN A 212 1.43 -5.03 -21.86
C GLN A 212 2.29 -4.40 -20.76
N ALA A 213 2.53 -3.09 -20.81
CA ALA A 213 3.32 -2.42 -19.76
C ALA A 213 2.64 -2.49 -18.37
N LEU A 214 1.30 -2.43 -18.33
CA LEU A 214 0.54 -2.59 -17.10
C LEU A 214 0.59 -4.04 -16.59
N ARG A 215 0.48 -5.03 -17.52
CA ARG A 215 0.61 -6.45 -17.19
C ARG A 215 2.01 -6.77 -16.68
N ASP A 216 3.05 -6.28 -17.36
CA ASP A 216 4.46 -6.47 -16.96
C ASP A 216 4.72 -5.85 -15.57
N TYR A 217 4.10 -4.69 -15.27
CA TYR A 217 4.20 -4.04 -13.97
C TYR A 217 3.53 -4.90 -12.88
N TYR A 218 2.33 -5.43 -13.15
CA TYR A 218 1.60 -6.30 -12.25
C TYR A 218 2.39 -7.59 -11.97
N GLU A 219 2.78 -8.34 -13.00
CA GLU A 219 3.55 -9.58 -12.88
C GLU A 219 4.90 -9.39 -12.16
N LYS A 220 5.55 -8.25 -12.37
CA LYS A 220 6.84 -7.95 -11.76
C LYS A 220 6.73 -7.67 -10.27
N TRP A 221 5.70 -6.95 -9.84
CA TRP A 221 5.67 -6.36 -8.51
C TRP A 221 4.63 -6.97 -7.58
N TYR A 222 3.49 -7.46 -8.08
CA TYR A 222 2.46 -8.11 -7.26
C TYR A 222 2.85 -9.55 -6.98
N ARG A 223 3.78 -9.72 -6.05
CA ARG A 223 4.32 -11.02 -5.66
C ARG A 223 4.07 -11.28 -4.19
N PRO A 224 3.83 -12.54 -3.79
CA PRO A 224 3.54 -12.90 -2.41
C PRO A 224 4.56 -12.39 -1.39
N ASP A 225 5.85 -12.35 -1.75
CA ASP A 225 6.93 -11.86 -0.87
C ASP A 225 6.90 -10.34 -0.63
N GLN A 226 6.14 -9.58 -1.45
CA GLN A 226 5.89 -8.16 -1.32
C GLN A 226 4.49 -7.85 -0.73
N GLN A 227 3.73 -8.89 -0.36
CA GLN A 227 2.35 -8.78 0.07
C GLN A 227 2.16 -9.16 1.53
N GLY A 228 1.23 -8.48 2.18
CA GLY A 228 0.76 -8.83 3.51
C GLY A 228 -0.75 -8.71 3.61
N ILE A 229 -1.40 -9.71 4.19
CA ILE A 229 -2.83 -9.65 4.48
C ILE A 229 -3.08 -9.44 5.97
N VAL A 230 -4.10 -8.64 6.26
CA VAL A 230 -4.57 -8.43 7.65
C VAL A 230 -6.05 -8.78 7.71
N VAL A 231 -6.40 -9.65 8.65
CA VAL A 231 -7.79 -10.03 8.91
C VAL A 231 -8.11 -9.78 10.37
N VAL A 232 -9.15 -8.99 10.60
CA VAL A 232 -9.66 -8.70 11.95
C VAL A 232 -11.11 -9.17 12.01
N CYS A 233 -11.38 -10.21 12.79
CA CYS A 233 -12.72 -10.82 12.84
C CYS A 233 -12.95 -11.66 14.12
N LEU A 234 -14.17 -12.23 14.23
CA LEU A 234 -14.56 -13.14 15.29
C LEU A 234 -13.98 -14.56 15.19
N LEU A 235 -13.23 -14.89 14.15
CA LEU A 235 -12.67 -16.22 13.97
C LEU A 235 -11.73 -16.58 15.13
N TYR A 236 -12.03 -17.64 15.83
CA TYR A 236 -11.10 -18.28 16.76
C TYR A 236 -9.99 -18.93 15.95
N THR A 237 -8.77 -18.80 16.41
CA THR A 237 -7.57 -19.33 15.73
C THR A 237 -7.55 -20.87 15.60
N SER A 238 -8.51 -21.58 16.19
CA SER A 238 -8.69 -23.04 16.06
C SER A 238 -9.34 -23.44 14.73
N ASP A 239 -10.08 -22.52 14.06
CA ASP A 239 -10.86 -22.83 12.86
C ASP A 239 -10.15 -22.39 11.57
N ALA A 240 -8.96 -21.81 11.71
CA ALA A 240 -8.13 -21.32 10.60
C ALA A 240 -6.88 -22.19 10.36
N ALA A 241 -6.96 -23.49 10.71
CA ALA A 241 -5.86 -24.43 10.50
C ALA A 241 -6.09 -25.28 9.24
#